data_9b329a1b8b8f6297d7664b2322365f96
#
_entry.id   9b329a1b8b8f6297d7664b2322365f96
#
_cell.length_a   1.000
_cell.length_b   1.000
_cell.length_c   1.000
_cell.angle_alpha   90.00
_cell.angle_beta   90.00
_cell.angle_gamma   90.00
#
_symmetry.space_group_name_H-M   'P 1'
#
loop_
_entity.id
_entity.type
_entity.pdbx_description
1 polymer ?
#
loop_
_entity_poly.entity_id
_entity_poly.type
_entity_poly.pdbx_seq_one_letter_code
_entity_poly.pdbx_strand_id
1 'polypeptide(L)' 'MLRHEGEEAGFVISGRIELTIGSTLHILNAGDAYYFKSIEPHRFRNATTKPAVIVSACTPPTF' A
#
# COMPACT_ATOMS: atom_id res chain seq x y z
N MET A 1 -7.83 10.55 1.36
CA MET A 1 -7.55 9.13 1.15
C MET A 1 -8.38 8.58 0.02
N LEU A 2 -7.78 7.70 -0.77
CA LEU A 2 -8.51 6.98 -1.80
C LEU A 2 -9.43 5.93 -1.18
N ARG A 3 -10.55 5.70 -1.83
CA ARG A 3 -11.53 4.73 -1.39
C ARG A 3 -12.29 4.22 -2.60
N HIS A 4 -12.21 2.93 -2.87
CA HIS A 4 -12.91 2.31 -3.99
C HIS A 4 -13.18 0.84 -3.68
N GLU A 5 -14.13 0.25 -4.37
CA GLU A 5 -14.43 -1.17 -4.20
C GLU A 5 -13.35 -2.00 -4.86
N GLY A 6 -13.19 -3.24 -4.34
CA GLY A 6 -12.22 -4.18 -4.85
C GLY A 6 -11.19 -4.58 -3.82
N GLU A 7 -10.09 -5.08 -4.32
CA GLU A 7 -8.99 -5.58 -3.49
C GLU A 7 -7.67 -5.05 -4.04
N GLU A 8 -6.72 -4.85 -3.14
CA GLU A 8 -5.38 -4.46 -3.53
C GLU A 8 -4.37 -5.36 -2.83
N ALA A 9 -3.37 -5.81 -3.59
CA ALA A 9 -2.29 -6.62 -3.07
C ALA A 9 -0.98 -6.19 -3.70
N GLY A 10 0.12 -6.38 -2.99
CA GLY A 10 1.42 -6.03 -3.54
C GLY A 10 2.54 -6.36 -2.59
N PHE A 11 3.74 -5.89 -2.93
CA PHE A 11 4.87 -6.04 -2.04
C PHE A 11 5.89 -4.92 -2.28
N VAL A 12 6.76 -4.75 -1.30
CA VAL A 12 7.82 -3.73 -1.34
C VAL A 12 9.07 -4.36 -1.95
N ILE A 13 9.53 -3.82 -3.07
CA ILE A 13 10.76 -4.27 -3.72
C ILE A 13 11.97 -3.69 -3.01
N SER A 14 11.93 -2.41 -2.70
CA SER A 14 13.04 -1.74 -2.03
C SER A 14 12.52 -0.58 -1.19
N GLY A 15 13.29 -0.20 -0.19
CA GLY A 15 12.97 0.91 0.69
C GLY A 15 11.99 0.53 1.79
N ARG A 16 11.35 1.54 2.34
CA ARG A 16 10.36 1.39 3.41
C ARG A 16 9.15 2.26 3.11
N ILE A 17 7.98 1.70 3.32
CA ILE A 17 6.72 2.40 3.10
C ILE A 17 5.84 2.29 4.34
N GLU A 18 5.13 3.36 4.65
CA GLU A 18 4.06 3.34 5.64
C GLU A 18 2.74 3.19 4.90
N LEU A 19 2.00 2.17 5.26
CA LEU A 19 0.66 1.92 4.72
C LEU A 19 -0.35 2.08 5.84
N THR A 20 -1.22 3.06 5.72
CA THR A 20 -2.33 3.26 6.65
C THR A 20 -3.60 2.68 6.03
N ILE A 21 -4.25 1.79 6.75
CA ILE A 21 -5.53 1.19 6.36
C ILE A 21 -6.51 1.48 7.47
N GLY A 22 -7.56 2.25 7.16
CA GLY A 22 -8.45 2.75 8.18
C GLY A 22 -7.67 3.63 9.16
N SER A 23 -7.61 3.22 10.41
CA SER A 23 -6.84 3.93 11.44
C SER A 23 -5.57 3.18 11.86
N THR A 24 -5.19 2.13 11.14
CA THR A 24 -4.04 1.29 11.50
C THR A 24 -2.87 1.59 10.57
N LEU A 25 -1.72 1.89 11.19
CA LEU A 25 -0.48 2.13 10.45
C LEU A 25 0.36 0.85 10.41
N HIS A 26 0.81 0.49 9.22
CA HIS A 26 1.70 -0.65 9.00
C HIS A 26 3.02 -0.14 8.41
N ILE A 27 4.13 -0.61 8.96
CA ILE A 27 5.45 -0.31 8.42
C ILE A 27 5.89 -1.49 7.57
N LEU A 28 6.13 -1.25 6.29
CA LEU A 28 6.50 -2.29 5.33
C LEU A 28 7.92 -2.06 4.86
N ASN A 29 8.75 -3.08 5.00
CA ASN A 29 10.14 -3.06 4.54
C ASN A 29 10.26 -3.88 3.26
N ALA A 30 11.41 -3.76 2.61
CA ALA A 30 11.71 -4.55 1.41
C ALA A 30 11.46 -6.03 1.67
N GLY A 31 10.72 -6.69 0.79
CA GLY A 31 10.32 -8.07 0.93
C GLY A 31 8.98 -8.30 1.61
N ASP A 32 8.41 -7.27 2.22
CA ASP A 32 7.08 -7.40 2.85
C ASP A 32 5.98 -7.31 1.80
N ALA A 33 4.95 -8.12 1.99
CA ALA A 33 3.76 -8.11 1.15
C ALA A 33 2.59 -7.53 1.91
N TYR A 34 1.58 -7.05 1.16
CA TYR A 34 0.36 -6.54 1.77
C TYR A 34 -0.85 -6.95 0.94
N TYR A 35 -1.99 -6.98 1.62
CA TYR A 35 -3.29 -7.20 1.00
C TYR A 35 -4.35 -6.51 1.85
N PHE A 36 -5.28 -5.84 1.18
CA PHE A 36 -6.43 -5.25 1.87
C PHE A 36 -7.58 -5.05 0.90
N LYS A 37 -8.79 -4.92 1.46
CA LYS A 37 -9.97 -4.55 0.68
C LYS A 37 -9.96 -3.05 0.47
N SER A 38 -10.05 -2.64 -0.79
CA SER A 38 -9.89 -1.25 -1.18
C SER A 38 -11.01 -0.33 -0.69
N ILE A 39 -12.12 -0.90 -0.21
CA ILE A 39 -13.20 -0.11 0.39
C ILE A 39 -12.74 0.61 1.66
N GLU A 40 -11.74 0.08 2.34
CA GLU A 40 -11.17 0.74 3.50
C GLU A 40 -10.37 1.96 3.05
N PRO A 41 -10.50 3.12 3.70
CA PRO A 41 -9.63 4.26 3.43
C PRO A 41 -8.17 3.86 3.62
N HIS A 42 -7.32 4.21 2.66
CA HIS A 42 -5.93 3.78 2.72
C HIS A 42 -5.01 4.85 2.15
N ARG A 43 -3.75 4.83 2.60
CA ARG A 43 -2.75 5.79 2.18
C ARG A 43 -1.36 5.17 2.27
N PHE A 44 -0.58 5.37 1.21
CA PHE A 44 0.86 5.04 1.21
C PHE A 44 1.65 6.30 1.45
N ARG A 45 2.72 6.18 2.23
CA ARG A 45 3.61 7.29 2.52
C ARG A 45 5.04 6.80 2.65
N ASN A 46 5.98 7.48 2.01
CA ASN A 46 7.40 7.26 2.24
C ASN A 46 7.88 8.32 3.23
N ALA A 47 8.10 7.90 4.47
CA ALA A 47 8.55 8.79 5.54
C ALA A 47 10.07 8.85 5.64
N THR A 48 10.79 8.23 4.69
CA THR A 48 12.25 8.22 4.67
C THR A 48 12.79 9.20 3.65
N THR A 49 14.10 9.37 3.61
CA THR A 49 14.77 10.20 2.62
C THR A 49 15.23 9.41 1.39
N LYS A 50 14.97 8.10 1.37
CA LYS A 50 15.39 7.22 0.28
C LYS A 50 14.17 6.82 -0.55
N PRO A 51 14.35 6.58 -1.87
CA PRO A 51 13.25 6.09 -2.69
C PRO A 51 12.75 4.74 -2.20
N ALA A 52 11.47 4.49 -2.42
CA ALA A 52 10.85 3.19 -2.17
C ALA A 52 10.15 2.75 -3.46
N VAL A 53 10.21 1.45 -3.72
CA VAL A 53 9.56 0.86 -4.90
C VAL A 53 8.62 -0.23 -4.43
N ILE A 54 7.38 -0.14 -4.87
CA ILE A 54 6.38 -1.16 -4.59
C ILE A 54 5.77 -1.64 -5.90
N VAL A 55 5.33 -2.89 -5.91
CA VAL A 55 4.51 -3.46 -6.98
C VAL A 55 3.14 -3.71 -6.40
N SER A 56 2.11 -3.23 -7.07
CA SER A 56 0.75 -3.42 -6.61
C SER A 56 -0.16 -3.84 -7.75
N ALA A 57 -1.19 -4.57 -7.40
CA ALA A 57 -2.27 -4.95 -8.30
C ALA A 57 -3.59 -4.72 -7.59
N CYS A 58 -4.58 -4.22 -8.29
CA CYS A 58 -5.90 -3.99 -7.71
C CYS A 58 -6.99 -4.46 -8.66
N THR A 59 -8.13 -4.83 -8.09
CA THR A 59 -9.31 -5.26 -8.80
C THR A 59 -10.52 -4.49 -8.28
N PRO A 60 -11.43 -4.03 -9.15
CA PRO A 60 -11.26 -4.01 -10.61
C PRO A 60 -10.20 -2.98 -11.02
N PRO A 61 -9.72 -3.03 -12.28
CA PRO A 61 -8.75 -2.04 -12.74
C PRO A 61 -9.27 -0.62 -12.60
N THR A 62 -8.39 0.30 -12.18
CA THR A 62 -8.74 1.71 -11.98
C THR A 62 -7.99 2.57 -12.99
N PHE A 63 -8.45 2.52 -14.20
CA PHE A 63 -7.87 3.33 -15.29
C PHE A 63 -8.49 4.71 -15.33
#